data_3230d52b43e68f249d442a6a807b1cc9
#
_entry.id   3230d52b43e68f249d442a6a807b1cc9
#
_cell.length_a   1.000
_cell.length_b   1.000
_cell.length_c   1.000
_cell.angle_alpha   90.00
_cell.angle_beta   90.00
_cell.angle_gamma   90.00
#
_symmetry.space_group_name_H-M   'P 1'
#
loop_
_entity.id
_entity.type
_entity.pdbx_description
1 polymer ?
#
loop_
_entity_poly.entity_id
_entity_poly.type
_entity_poly.pdbx_seq_one_letter_code
_entity_poly.pdbx_strand_id
1 'polypeptide(L)'
;MSNGTSKAKGAPGRGAKQSVKGAAKQGAVVRPTKQSAKGAAKTPAIGAKTLVGIGVACALLFAAFVVFANKQATPPSIGGPFQLTTQFEKPFTDKDMLGRPYLVFFGYTNCPDICHTTLFELSEIMRALGPDANIGGLFVTVDPERDTAPILKDYLSSFDPRIIGLTGAHEALDPMLKEFRIYAKRAPGEDANYGVDHTTVVYLMDKNGHFVNSFNVTRKPADAARELQRYL
;
A
#
# COMPACT_ATOMS: atom_id res chain seq x y z
N MET A 1 -43.11 -13.79 -37.64
CA MET A 1 -42.50 -13.80 -38.97
C MET A 1 -41.02 -13.68 -38.77
N SER A 2 -40.43 -14.73 -38.86
CA SER A 2 -39.43 -15.38 -39.74
C SER A 2 -38.04 -15.21 -39.17
N ASN A 3 -37.47 -16.20 -38.50
CA ASN A 3 -36.68 -17.36 -38.92
C ASN A 3 -35.34 -17.01 -39.60
N GLY A 4 -34.27 -17.60 -39.06
CA GLY A 4 -32.98 -17.67 -39.70
C GLY A 4 -31.92 -18.39 -38.83
N THR A 5 -32.10 -19.67 -38.68
CA THR A 5 -31.07 -20.64 -38.21
C THR A 5 -30.01 -20.88 -39.28
N SER A 6 -28.73 -21.04 -38.90
CA SER A 6 -27.83 -21.94 -39.68
C SER A 6 -26.76 -22.56 -38.77
N LYS A 7 -26.75 -23.89 -38.82
CA LYS A 7 -25.85 -24.91 -38.31
C LYS A 7 -24.78 -25.26 -39.35
N ALA A 8 -23.55 -25.54 -38.94
CA ALA A 8 -22.67 -26.60 -39.51
C ALA A 8 -21.49 -26.76 -38.57
N LYS A 9 -21.24 -27.86 -37.89
CA LYS A 9 -20.83 -29.25 -38.16
C LYS A 9 -19.53 -29.35 -38.96
N GLY A 10 -18.54 -29.99 -38.33
CA GLY A 10 -17.38 -30.56 -38.96
C GLY A 10 -16.29 -30.98 -37.97
N ALA A 11 -16.29 -32.27 -37.60
CA ALA A 11 -15.18 -33.03 -37.06
C ALA A 11 -14.75 -34.07 -38.16
N PRO A 12 -13.83 -35.01 -37.91
CA PRO A 12 -12.49 -35.10 -37.32
C PRO A 12 -11.47 -35.79 -38.29
N GLY A 13 -10.22 -35.91 -37.93
CA GLY A 13 -9.24 -36.73 -38.66
C GLY A 13 -8.05 -37.05 -37.75
N ARG A 14 -7.97 -38.17 -37.14
CA ARG A 14 -7.33 -39.51 -37.39
C ARG A 14 -6.01 -39.37 -38.17
N GLY A 15 -4.88 -39.66 -37.49
CA GLY A 15 -4.24 -40.93 -37.44
C GLY A 15 -2.92 -40.96 -38.19
N ALA A 16 -1.86 -41.41 -37.54
CA ALA A 16 -0.95 -42.40 -38.09
C ALA A 16 0.15 -42.76 -37.11
N LYS A 17 0.09 -43.98 -36.67
CA LYS A 17 1.23 -44.75 -36.13
C LYS A 17 2.11 -45.17 -37.30
N GLN A 18 3.42 -45.07 -37.16
CA GLN A 18 4.34 -45.94 -37.88
C GLN A 18 5.45 -46.45 -36.98
N SER A 19 5.38 -47.74 -36.79
CA SER A 19 6.40 -48.64 -36.27
C SER A 19 7.29 -49.06 -37.44
N VAL A 20 8.60 -49.03 -37.29
CA VAL A 20 9.50 -49.85 -38.11
C VAL A 20 10.55 -50.50 -37.22
N LYS A 21 10.55 -51.81 -37.32
CA LYS A 21 11.47 -52.81 -36.79
C LYS A 21 12.84 -52.74 -37.49
N GLY A 22 13.88 -53.06 -36.75
CA GLY A 22 14.82 -54.14 -37.10
C GLY A 22 16.12 -53.69 -37.75
N ALA A 23 17.22 -53.99 -37.09
CA ALA A 23 18.22 -54.95 -37.58
C ALA A 23 19.44 -54.99 -36.63
N ALA A 24 19.74 -56.19 -36.21
CA ALA A 24 20.99 -56.58 -35.55
C ALA A 24 22.12 -56.65 -36.55
N LYS A 25 23.39 -56.32 -36.16
CA LYS A 25 24.54 -57.23 -36.29
C LYS A 25 25.87 -56.56 -35.94
N GLN A 26 26.64 -57.36 -35.24
CA GLN A 26 28.09 -57.55 -35.26
C GLN A 26 28.93 -56.55 -34.45
N GLY A 27 29.39 -57.00 -33.40
CA GLY A 27 30.52 -57.67 -32.86
C GLY A 27 31.89 -57.09 -33.29
N ALA A 28 32.48 -56.28 -32.40
CA ALA A 28 33.92 -56.08 -32.42
C ALA A 28 34.44 -56.12 -30.99
N VAL A 29 35.15 -57.19 -30.68
CA VAL A 29 35.95 -57.37 -29.47
C VAL A 29 37.11 -56.38 -29.51
N VAL A 30 37.10 -55.39 -28.67
CA VAL A 30 38.26 -54.52 -28.41
C VAL A 30 38.83 -54.87 -27.06
N ARG A 31 40.05 -55.34 -27.05
CA ARG A 31 40.88 -55.65 -25.86
C ARG A 31 41.05 -54.45 -24.97
N PRO A 32 41.07 -54.62 -23.63
CA PRO A 32 41.35 -53.54 -22.71
C PRO A 32 42.87 -53.23 -22.72
N THR A 33 43.26 -52.08 -23.19
CA THR A 33 44.55 -51.50 -22.94
C THR A 33 44.63 -50.99 -21.51
N LYS A 34 45.56 -51.54 -20.73
CA LYS A 34 45.97 -51.03 -19.44
C LYS A 34 46.50 -49.63 -19.60
N GLN A 35 45.71 -48.63 -19.25
CA GLN A 35 46.23 -47.27 -18.96
C GLN A 35 46.49 -47.13 -17.49
N SER A 36 47.77 -46.89 -17.21
CA SER A 36 48.38 -46.64 -15.92
C SER A 36 47.76 -45.40 -15.24
N ALA A 37 47.07 -45.63 -14.15
CA ALA A 37 46.62 -44.58 -13.26
C ALA A 37 47.83 -44.04 -12.47
N LYS A 38 48.38 -42.90 -12.88
CA LYS A 38 49.26 -42.04 -12.03
C LYS A 38 48.74 -40.64 -12.11
N GLY A 39 48.16 -40.18 -11.01
CA GLY A 39 47.74 -38.78 -10.88
C GLY A 39 46.60 -38.60 -9.87
N ALA A 40 46.75 -39.18 -8.65
CA ALA A 40 45.84 -38.80 -7.56
C ALA A 40 46.19 -37.40 -7.13
N ALA A 41 45.42 -36.40 -7.61
CA ALA A 41 45.45 -35.06 -7.09
C ALA A 41 45.08 -35.13 -5.58
N LYS A 42 46.03 -34.78 -4.73
CA LYS A 42 45.79 -34.59 -3.30
C LYS A 42 44.82 -33.45 -3.12
N THR A 43 43.55 -33.74 -2.88
CA THR A 43 42.61 -32.79 -2.35
C THR A 43 43.13 -32.29 -0.98
N PRO A 44 43.28 -30.97 -0.80
CA PRO A 44 43.72 -30.48 0.51
C PRO A 44 42.66 -30.86 1.55
N ALA A 45 43.03 -31.62 2.54
CA ALA A 45 42.16 -31.96 3.66
C ALA A 45 41.86 -30.65 4.41
N ILE A 46 40.65 -30.12 4.24
CA ILE A 46 40.18 -28.98 5.02
C ILE A 46 40.10 -29.43 6.47
N GLY A 47 40.97 -28.87 7.32
CA GLY A 47 41.01 -29.24 8.73
C GLY A 47 39.67 -29.02 9.43
N ALA A 48 39.31 -29.92 10.35
CA ALA A 48 38.02 -29.82 11.08
C ALA A 48 37.80 -28.45 11.75
N LYS A 49 38.87 -27.77 12.16
CA LYS A 49 38.82 -26.40 12.73
C LYS A 49 38.35 -25.35 11.70
N THR A 50 38.73 -25.51 10.42
CA THR A 50 38.32 -24.60 9.34
C THR A 50 36.84 -24.78 8.99
N LEU A 51 36.33 -26.02 9.00
CA LEU A 51 34.93 -26.34 8.77
C LEU A 51 34.02 -25.76 9.88
N VAL A 52 34.45 -25.87 11.13
CA VAL A 52 33.72 -25.27 12.28
C VAL A 52 33.71 -23.75 12.17
N GLY A 53 34.84 -23.11 11.81
CA GLY A 53 34.89 -21.65 11.60
C GLY A 53 33.95 -21.16 10.50
N ILE A 54 33.88 -21.86 9.37
CA ILE A 54 32.98 -21.53 8.27
C ILE A 54 31.50 -21.72 8.71
N GLY A 55 31.19 -22.79 9.44
CA GLY A 55 29.85 -23.06 9.96
C GLY A 55 29.34 -21.94 10.89
N VAL A 56 30.20 -21.47 11.81
CA VAL A 56 29.86 -20.36 12.72
C VAL A 56 29.67 -19.06 11.95
N ALA A 57 30.56 -18.76 10.99
CA ALA A 57 30.43 -17.55 10.17
C ALA A 57 29.12 -17.55 9.33
N CYS A 58 28.76 -18.68 8.72
CA CYS A 58 27.51 -18.83 8.00
C CYS A 58 26.28 -18.67 8.92
N ALA A 59 26.33 -19.22 10.14
CA ALA A 59 25.25 -19.09 11.10
C ALA A 59 25.05 -17.62 11.55
N LEU A 60 26.13 -16.89 11.77
CA LEU A 60 26.08 -15.47 12.13
C LEU A 60 25.56 -14.62 10.97
N LEU A 61 25.99 -14.87 9.75
CA LEU A 61 25.48 -14.19 8.55
C LEU A 61 23.99 -14.49 8.32
N PHE A 62 23.59 -15.74 8.52
CA PHE A 62 22.19 -16.12 8.41
C PHE A 62 21.32 -15.46 9.50
N ALA A 63 21.81 -15.42 10.74
CA ALA A 63 21.13 -14.72 11.83
C ALA A 63 21.01 -13.20 11.54
N ALA A 64 22.08 -12.58 11.06
CA ALA A 64 22.07 -11.18 10.64
C ALA A 64 21.10 -10.93 9.48
N PHE A 65 21.06 -11.83 8.50
CA PHE A 65 20.12 -11.78 7.37
C PHE A 65 18.67 -11.91 7.84
N VAL A 66 18.37 -12.86 8.76
CA VAL A 66 17.01 -13.02 9.32
C VAL A 66 16.58 -11.77 10.10
N VAL A 67 17.46 -11.19 10.91
CA VAL A 67 17.18 -9.94 11.64
C VAL A 67 16.95 -8.78 10.66
N PHE A 68 17.75 -8.68 9.62
CA PHE A 68 17.59 -7.65 8.58
C PHE A 68 16.29 -7.84 7.77
N ALA A 69 15.99 -9.08 7.35
CA ALA A 69 14.76 -9.41 6.63
C ALA A 69 13.50 -9.17 7.48
N ASN A 70 13.53 -9.51 8.78
CA ASN A 70 12.41 -9.22 9.69
C ASN A 70 12.18 -7.72 9.92
N LYS A 71 13.22 -6.89 9.87
CA LYS A 71 13.06 -5.42 9.96
C LYS A 71 12.35 -4.82 8.73
N GLN A 72 12.34 -5.51 7.59
CA GLN A 72 11.68 -5.05 6.37
C GLN A 72 10.27 -5.61 6.17
N ALA A 73 9.87 -6.61 6.95
CA ALA A 73 8.55 -7.23 6.88
C ALA A 73 7.56 -6.62 7.88
N THR A 74 7.50 -5.29 7.98
CA THR A 74 6.32 -4.65 8.57
C THR A 74 5.14 -4.94 7.66
N PRO A 75 4.04 -5.52 8.19
CA PRO A 75 2.83 -5.66 7.38
C PRO A 75 2.45 -4.26 6.85
N PRO A 76 1.96 -4.17 5.61
CA PRO A 76 1.62 -2.89 5.02
C PRO A 76 0.56 -2.19 5.89
N SER A 77 1.01 -1.28 6.75
CA SER A 77 0.15 -0.43 7.56
C SER A 77 -0.49 0.63 6.66
N ILE A 78 -1.70 1.08 7.01
CA ILE A 78 -2.27 2.28 6.42
C ILE A 78 -1.47 3.48 6.97
N GLY A 79 -1.15 4.45 6.08
CA GLY A 79 -0.33 5.59 6.44
C GLY A 79 1.16 5.42 6.14
N GLY A 80 1.85 6.52 6.00
CA GLY A 80 3.26 6.59 5.64
C GLY A 80 3.74 8.03 5.64
N PRO A 81 5.02 8.27 5.30
CA PRO A 81 5.57 9.61 5.23
C PRO A 81 4.92 10.41 4.09
N PHE A 82 4.66 11.69 4.36
CA PHE A 82 4.18 12.62 3.35
C PHE A 82 4.76 14.02 3.56
N GLN A 83 4.75 14.82 2.51
CA GLN A 83 5.07 16.23 2.56
C GLN A 83 4.13 16.99 1.63
N LEU A 84 3.25 17.79 2.21
CA LEU A 84 2.23 18.56 1.52
C LEU A 84 2.26 20.03 1.97
N THR A 85 1.33 20.82 1.48
CA THR A 85 1.18 22.25 1.83
C THR A 85 -0.15 22.44 2.56
N THR A 86 -0.12 23.20 3.67
CA THR A 86 -1.35 23.53 4.41
C THR A 86 -2.17 24.60 3.69
N GLN A 87 -3.44 24.78 4.13
CA GLN A 87 -4.29 25.91 3.72
C GLN A 87 -3.69 27.30 4.06
N PHE A 88 -2.59 27.35 4.81
CA PHE A 88 -1.84 28.58 5.14
C PHE A 88 -0.54 28.69 4.34
N GLU A 89 -0.40 27.95 3.26
CA GLU A 89 0.77 27.92 2.37
C GLU A 89 2.09 27.53 3.07
N LYS A 90 1.99 26.74 4.16
CA LYS A 90 3.16 26.24 4.90
C LYS A 90 3.43 24.77 4.57
N PRO A 91 4.70 24.36 4.45
CA PRO A 91 5.03 22.95 4.33
C PRO A 91 4.57 22.18 5.58
N PHE A 92 4.09 20.96 5.38
CA PHE A 92 3.57 20.11 6.43
C PHE A 92 3.89 18.64 6.12
N THR A 93 4.32 17.91 7.13
CA THR A 93 4.76 16.53 7.03
C THR A 93 4.03 15.63 8.03
N ASP A 94 4.18 14.32 7.88
CA ASP A 94 3.74 13.32 8.85
C ASP A 94 4.27 13.60 10.26
N LYS A 95 5.47 14.18 10.38
CA LYS A 95 6.14 14.49 11.66
C LYS A 95 5.45 15.61 12.45
N ASP A 96 4.73 16.50 11.77
CA ASP A 96 4.02 17.61 12.41
C ASP A 96 2.79 17.15 13.22
N MET A 97 2.38 15.87 13.02
CA MET A 97 1.31 15.24 13.78
C MET A 97 1.81 14.38 14.94
N LEU A 98 3.10 14.11 15.06
CA LEU A 98 3.63 13.28 16.13
C LEU A 98 3.37 13.90 17.52
N GLY A 99 3.14 13.04 18.50
CA GLY A 99 2.85 13.44 19.89
C GLY A 99 1.36 13.64 20.20
N ARG A 100 0.48 13.57 19.20
CA ARG A 100 -0.97 13.63 19.39
C ARG A 100 -1.68 12.66 18.44
N PRO A 101 -2.79 12.02 18.85
CA PRO A 101 -3.64 11.28 17.92
C PRO A 101 -4.30 12.24 16.94
N TYR A 102 -4.68 11.75 15.77
CA TYR A 102 -5.34 12.57 14.77
C TYR A 102 -6.25 11.76 13.86
N LEU A 103 -7.23 12.44 13.30
CA LEU A 103 -8.16 11.91 12.32
C LEU A 103 -7.77 12.39 10.93
N VAL A 104 -7.78 11.50 9.93
CA VAL A 104 -7.48 11.84 8.55
C VAL A 104 -8.68 11.53 7.68
N PHE A 105 -9.13 12.52 6.94
CA PHE A 105 -10.20 12.41 5.96
C PHE A 105 -9.73 12.93 4.60
N PHE A 106 -9.99 12.15 3.56
CA PHE A 106 -9.68 12.49 2.18
C PHE A 106 -10.96 12.92 1.47
N GLY A 107 -10.92 14.09 0.84
CA GLY A 107 -12.09 14.66 0.19
C GLY A 107 -11.72 15.83 -0.73
N TYR A 108 -12.70 16.59 -1.18
CA TYR A 108 -12.49 17.79 -1.98
C TYR A 108 -13.58 18.83 -1.70
N THR A 109 -13.26 20.11 -1.92
CA THR A 109 -14.16 21.21 -1.53
C THR A 109 -15.44 21.26 -2.36
N ASN A 110 -15.38 20.87 -3.62
CA ASN A 110 -16.52 20.85 -4.53
C ASN A 110 -17.35 19.55 -4.44
N CYS A 111 -17.20 18.78 -3.37
CA CYS A 111 -18.00 17.60 -3.09
C CYS A 111 -19.42 18.01 -2.70
N PRO A 112 -20.47 17.49 -3.39
CA PRO A 112 -21.83 18.01 -3.22
C PRO A 112 -22.46 17.70 -1.86
N ASP A 113 -21.96 16.68 -1.10
CA ASP A 113 -22.64 16.21 0.10
C ASP A 113 -21.68 15.67 1.17
N ILE A 114 -21.08 14.50 0.93
CA ILE A 114 -20.44 13.69 1.98
C ILE A 114 -19.26 14.38 2.67
N CYS A 115 -18.48 15.20 1.97
CA CYS A 115 -17.30 15.84 2.55
C CYS A 115 -17.68 16.88 3.58
N HIS A 116 -18.68 17.73 3.28
CA HIS A 116 -19.18 18.74 4.21
C HIS A 116 -19.80 18.09 5.46
N THR A 117 -20.64 17.08 5.26
CA THR A 117 -21.28 16.35 6.36
C THR A 117 -20.23 15.66 7.25
N THR A 118 -19.23 15.00 6.67
CA THR A 118 -18.15 14.35 7.45
C THR A 118 -17.35 15.36 8.26
N LEU A 119 -16.99 16.51 7.68
CA LEU A 119 -16.25 17.56 8.40
C LEU A 119 -17.08 18.22 9.51
N PHE A 120 -18.39 18.37 9.29
CA PHE A 120 -19.31 18.84 10.32
C PHE A 120 -19.35 17.86 11.50
N GLU A 121 -19.54 16.56 11.24
CA GLU A 121 -19.54 15.53 12.27
C GLU A 121 -18.20 15.48 13.03
N LEU A 122 -17.08 15.56 12.33
CA LEU A 122 -15.75 15.66 12.95
C LEU A 122 -15.65 16.87 13.89
N SER A 123 -16.16 18.03 13.45
CA SER A 123 -16.17 19.25 14.26
C SER A 123 -17.02 19.11 15.52
N GLU A 124 -18.20 18.48 15.43
CA GLU A 124 -19.04 18.20 16.59
C GLU A 124 -18.37 17.25 17.59
N ILE A 125 -17.68 16.21 17.08
CA ILE A 125 -16.93 15.27 17.91
C ILE A 125 -15.75 15.96 18.60
N MET A 126 -14.99 16.80 17.89
CA MET A 126 -13.89 17.57 18.46
C MET A 126 -14.40 18.58 19.51
N ARG A 127 -15.54 19.21 19.26
CA ARG A 127 -16.18 20.10 20.23
C ARG A 127 -16.62 19.34 21.49
N ALA A 128 -17.16 18.12 21.34
CA ALA A 128 -17.55 17.28 22.47
C ALA A 128 -16.37 16.78 23.31
N LEU A 129 -15.16 16.69 22.73
CA LEU A 129 -13.91 16.41 23.46
C LEU A 129 -13.45 17.60 24.32
N GLY A 130 -13.90 18.80 24.00
CA GLY A 130 -13.47 20.03 24.64
C GLY A 130 -12.29 20.71 23.93
N PRO A 131 -12.06 22.01 24.26
CA PRO A 131 -11.06 22.81 23.58
C PRO A 131 -9.62 22.39 23.91
N ASP A 132 -9.38 21.82 25.07
CA ASP A 132 -8.05 21.43 25.57
C ASP A 132 -7.62 20.04 25.13
N ALA A 133 -8.49 19.29 24.44
CA ALA A 133 -8.17 17.95 23.95
C ALA A 133 -7.06 18.02 22.89
N ASN A 134 -5.94 17.37 23.18
CA ASN A 134 -4.77 17.31 22.28
C ASN A 134 -4.99 16.32 21.13
N ILE A 135 -5.92 16.64 20.23
CA ILE A 135 -6.23 15.88 19.04
C ILE A 135 -6.13 16.76 17.79
N GLY A 136 -5.69 16.19 16.68
CA GLY A 136 -5.67 16.88 15.38
C GLY A 136 -6.66 16.29 14.38
N GLY A 137 -6.95 17.05 13.33
CA GLY A 137 -7.66 16.59 12.14
C GLY A 137 -6.88 16.98 10.89
N LEU A 138 -6.88 16.12 9.89
CA LEU A 138 -6.34 16.40 8.57
C LEU A 138 -7.46 16.21 7.54
N PHE A 139 -7.70 17.24 6.75
CA PHE A 139 -8.48 17.17 5.53
C PHE A 139 -7.52 17.21 4.34
N VAL A 140 -7.37 16.11 3.63
CA VAL A 140 -6.43 15.98 2.51
C VAL A 140 -7.22 16.01 1.21
N THR A 141 -6.92 16.98 0.34
CA THR A 141 -7.63 17.04 -0.93
C THR A 141 -7.30 15.86 -1.83
N VAL A 142 -8.29 15.41 -2.59
CA VAL A 142 -8.13 14.46 -3.72
C VAL A 142 -8.30 15.18 -5.07
N ASP A 143 -8.43 16.51 -5.04
CA ASP A 143 -8.63 17.35 -6.22
C ASP A 143 -7.76 18.62 -6.15
N PRO A 144 -6.44 18.48 -6.21
CA PRO A 144 -5.51 19.58 -6.03
C PRO A 144 -5.61 20.65 -7.12
N GLU A 145 -6.18 20.32 -8.26
CA GLU A 145 -6.40 21.26 -9.37
C GLU A 145 -7.36 22.40 -8.99
N ARG A 146 -8.41 22.09 -8.21
CA ARG A 146 -9.38 23.07 -7.73
C ARG A 146 -9.12 23.49 -6.29
N ASP A 147 -8.64 22.60 -5.44
CA ASP A 147 -8.47 22.82 -4.01
C ASP A 147 -7.11 23.45 -3.69
N THR A 148 -6.94 24.68 -4.11
CA THR A 148 -5.76 25.48 -3.75
C THR A 148 -5.77 25.83 -2.24
N ALA A 149 -4.62 26.24 -1.69
CA ALA A 149 -4.53 26.62 -0.28
C ALA A 149 -5.54 27.70 0.14
N PRO A 150 -5.75 28.79 -0.63
CA PRO A 150 -6.80 29.78 -0.33
C PRO A 150 -8.22 29.19 -0.32
N ILE A 151 -8.55 28.31 -1.28
CA ILE A 151 -9.86 27.64 -1.36
C ILE A 151 -10.08 26.75 -0.13
N LEU A 152 -9.07 25.93 0.22
CA LEU A 152 -9.12 25.11 1.42
C LEU A 152 -9.28 25.95 2.70
N LYS A 153 -8.60 27.08 2.79
CA LYS A 153 -8.69 28.00 3.93
C LYS A 153 -10.10 28.53 4.11
N ASP A 154 -10.71 28.98 3.03
CA ASP A 154 -12.08 29.50 3.06
C ASP A 154 -13.06 28.37 3.44
N TYR A 155 -12.98 27.23 2.77
CA TYR A 155 -13.84 26.08 3.01
C TYR A 155 -13.78 25.58 4.45
N LEU A 156 -12.56 25.43 5.00
CA LEU A 156 -12.33 24.92 6.35
C LEU A 156 -12.62 25.94 7.44
N SER A 157 -12.82 27.22 7.13
CA SER A 157 -13.17 28.27 8.11
C SER A 157 -14.49 28.00 8.84
N SER A 158 -15.36 27.17 8.27
CA SER A 158 -16.66 26.79 8.84
C SER A 158 -16.57 25.59 9.80
N PHE A 159 -15.40 24.97 9.98
CA PHE A 159 -15.23 23.75 10.76
C PHE A 159 -14.31 24.00 11.98
N ASP A 160 -14.08 22.92 12.75
CA ASP A 160 -13.21 23.01 13.94
C ASP A 160 -11.78 23.44 13.55
N PRO A 161 -11.19 24.44 14.21
CA PRO A 161 -9.88 25.00 13.83
C PRO A 161 -8.71 24.01 13.99
N ARG A 162 -8.90 22.89 14.66
CA ARG A 162 -7.91 21.79 14.76
C ARG A 162 -7.83 20.96 13.47
N ILE A 163 -8.74 21.18 12.52
CA ILE A 163 -8.71 20.52 11.21
C ILE A 163 -7.82 21.34 10.28
N ILE A 164 -6.71 20.73 9.85
CA ILE A 164 -5.74 21.29 8.92
C ILE A 164 -6.03 20.75 7.53
N GLY A 165 -6.21 21.62 6.55
CA GLY A 165 -6.34 21.28 5.14
C GLY A 165 -4.97 21.11 4.49
N LEU A 166 -4.81 20.03 3.72
CA LEU A 166 -3.58 19.73 3.01
C LEU A 166 -3.85 19.62 1.51
N THR A 167 -3.01 20.27 0.73
CA THR A 167 -2.97 20.22 -0.73
C THR A 167 -1.53 20.11 -1.23
N GLY A 168 -1.34 19.86 -2.50
CA GLY A 168 -0.03 19.75 -3.12
C GLY A 168 -0.14 19.31 -4.57
N ALA A 169 0.96 19.35 -5.31
CA ALA A 169 1.01 18.76 -6.63
C ALA A 169 0.80 17.24 -6.59
N HIS A 170 0.34 16.66 -7.70
CA HIS A 170 0.09 15.21 -7.80
C HIS A 170 1.31 14.37 -7.39
N GLU A 171 2.52 14.83 -7.72
CA GLU A 171 3.77 14.14 -7.38
C GLU A 171 3.97 13.96 -5.87
N ALA A 172 3.43 14.88 -5.05
CA ALA A 172 3.49 14.82 -3.60
C ALA A 172 2.24 14.15 -2.99
N LEU A 173 1.08 14.30 -3.62
CA LEU A 173 -0.20 13.82 -3.13
C LEU A 173 -0.40 12.32 -3.43
N ASP A 174 -0.12 11.87 -4.66
CA ASP A 174 -0.36 10.48 -5.08
C ASP A 174 0.36 9.43 -4.22
N PRO A 175 1.62 9.65 -3.76
CA PRO A 175 2.25 8.76 -2.79
C PRO A 175 1.46 8.66 -1.49
N MET A 176 0.95 9.77 -0.94
CA MET A 176 0.14 9.75 0.27
C MET A 176 -1.18 9.00 0.06
N LEU A 177 -1.88 9.24 -1.05
CA LEU A 177 -3.11 8.50 -1.38
C LEU A 177 -2.85 7.00 -1.43
N LYS A 178 -1.73 6.58 -2.01
CA LYS A 178 -1.33 5.17 -2.09
C LYS A 178 -1.02 4.59 -0.71
N GLU A 179 -0.24 5.27 0.12
CA GLU A 179 0.10 4.84 1.49
C GLU A 179 -1.15 4.73 2.38
N PHE A 180 -2.11 5.63 2.21
CA PHE A 180 -3.39 5.58 2.90
C PHE A 180 -4.44 4.71 2.21
N ARG A 181 -4.09 4.05 1.08
CA ARG A 181 -4.98 3.20 0.27
C ARG A 181 -6.26 3.91 -0.17
N ILE A 182 -6.13 5.15 -0.51
CA ILE A 182 -7.22 5.98 -0.99
C ILE A 182 -7.37 5.79 -2.50
N TYR A 183 -8.54 5.39 -2.91
CA TYR A 183 -8.95 5.49 -4.30
C TYR A 183 -9.44 6.92 -4.54
N ALA A 184 -8.99 7.53 -5.62
CA ALA A 184 -9.48 8.81 -6.11
C ALA A 184 -9.44 8.80 -7.63
N LYS A 185 -10.54 9.15 -8.28
CA LYS A 185 -10.64 9.21 -9.72
C LYS A 185 -11.65 10.26 -10.13
N ARG A 186 -11.25 11.15 -11.03
CA ARG A 186 -12.18 12.09 -11.66
C ARG A 186 -13.29 11.33 -12.36
N ALA A 187 -14.54 11.67 -12.06
CA ALA A 187 -15.70 11.10 -12.73
C ALA A 187 -15.73 11.55 -14.20
N PRO A 188 -16.29 10.74 -15.09
CA PRO A 188 -16.46 11.13 -16.49
C PRO A 188 -17.29 12.42 -16.59
N GLY A 189 -16.82 13.38 -17.35
CA GLY A 189 -17.44 14.68 -17.60
C GLY A 189 -16.43 15.64 -18.22
N GLU A 190 -16.90 16.53 -19.10
CA GLU A 190 -16.04 17.51 -19.78
C GLU A 190 -16.05 18.87 -19.07
N ASP A 191 -16.97 19.09 -18.14
CA ASP A 191 -17.21 20.38 -17.52
C ASP A 191 -16.27 20.64 -16.32
N ALA A 192 -16.11 21.93 -16.01
CA ALA A 192 -15.37 22.37 -14.81
C ALA A 192 -15.97 21.85 -13.48
N ASN A 193 -17.22 21.40 -13.49
CA ASN A 193 -17.97 20.86 -12.34
C ASN A 193 -17.92 19.32 -12.26
N TYR A 194 -16.80 18.72 -12.62
CA TYR A 194 -16.64 17.25 -12.46
C TYR A 194 -16.71 16.81 -11.00
N GLY A 195 -17.21 15.60 -10.78
CA GLY A 195 -17.09 14.90 -9.50
C GLY A 195 -15.77 14.16 -9.38
N VAL A 196 -15.39 13.79 -8.17
CA VAL A 196 -14.28 12.86 -7.92
C VAL A 196 -14.82 11.69 -7.09
N ASP A 197 -14.80 10.51 -7.70
CA ASP A 197 -15.06 9.27 -6.98
C ASP A 197 -13.89 8.97 -6.06
N HIS A 198 -14.12 8.89 -4.76
CA HIS A 198 -13.04 8.67 -3.81
C HIS A 198 -13.48 7.85 -2.59
N THR A 199 -12.49 7.31 -1.89
CA THR A 199 -12.69 6.64 -0.60
C THR A 199 -13.11 7.66 0.46
N THR A 200 -14.23 7.40 1.15
CA THR A 200 -14.85 8.32 2.12
C THR A 200 -14.65 7.91 3.58
N VAL A 201 -13.59 7.15 3.86
CA VAL A 201 -13.28 6.66 5.22
C VAL A 201 -12.49 7.71 5.98
N VAL A 202 -12.85 7.91 7.27
CA VAL A 202 -12.02 8.64 8.23
C VAL A 202 -11.10 7.65 8.93
N TYR A 203 -9.81 7.91 8.97
CA TYR A 203 -8.83 7.11 9.68
C TYR A 203 -8.44 7.73 11.00
N LEU A 204 -8.37 6.91 12.06
CA LEU A 204 -7.76 7.29 13.34
C LEU A 204 -6.31 6.83 13.33
N MET A 205 -5.41 7.78 13.58
CA MET A 205 -3.98 7.59 13.75
C MET A 205 -3.60 7.86 15.21
N ASP A 206 -2.68 7.06 15.75
CA ASP A 206 -2.17 7.25 17.10
C ASP A 206 -1.13 8.41 17.17
N LYS A 207 -0.64 8.71 18.35
CA LYS A 207 0.37 9.75 18.58
C LYS A 207 1.74 9.48 17.94
N ASN A 208 1.98 8.27 17.44
CA ASN A 208 3.20 7.89 16.72
C ASN A 208 3.00 7.86 15.20
N GLY A 209 1.79 8.24 14.73
CA GLY A 209 1.43 8.21 13.31
C GLY A 209 1.06 6.82 12.79
N HIS A 210 0.79 5.85 13.68
CA HIS A 210 0.35 4.53 13.27
C HIS A 210 -1.18 4.47 13.13
N PHE A 211 -1.63 3.75 12.13
CA PHE A 211 -3.05 3.48 11.92
C PHE A 211 -3.63 2.65 13.07
N VAL A 212 -4.73 3.12 13.63
CA VAL A 212 -5.49 2.43 14.67
C VAL A 212 -6.68 1.69 14.07
N ASN A 213 -7.61 2.43 13.47
CA ASN A 213 -8.79 1.89 12.80
C ASN A 213 -9.44 2.92 11.86
N SER A 214 -10.46 2.48 11.13
CA SER A 214 -11.40 3.38 10.49
C SER A 214 -12.38 3.92 11.56
N PHE A 215 -12.54 5.23 11.61
CA PHE A 215 -13.31 5.90 12.63
C PHE A 215 -14.72 6.26 12.11
N ASN A 216 -15.74 5.78 12.80
CA ASN A 216 -17.12 6.09 12.44
C ASN A 216 -17.53 7.44 13.04
N VAL A 217 -17.72 8.43 12.18
CA VAL A 217 -18.12 9.80 12.56
C VAL A 217 -19.63 9.99 12.68
N THR A 218 -20.45 9.09 12.13
CA THR A 218 -21.93 9.23 12.12
C THR A 218 -22.61 8.87 13.45
N ARG A 219 -21.81 8.49 14.45
CA ARG A 219 -22.30 8.25 15.83
C ARG A 219 -22.60 9.55 16.55
N LYS A 220 -23.33 9.44 17.67
CA LYS A 220 -23.52 10.60 18.55
C LYS A 220 -22.15 11.18 18.94
N PRO A 221 -21.93 12.49 18.81
CA PRO A 221 -20.62 13.12 19.07
C PRO A 221 -20.03 12.76 20.44
N ALA A 222 -20.85 12.71 21.50
CA ALA A 222 -20.40 12.35 22.84
C ALA A 222 -19.90 10.89 22.94
N ASP A 223 -20.46 9.96 22.17
CA ASP A 223 -20.03 8.56 22.17
C ASP A 223 -18.73 8.38 21.39
N ALA A 224 -18.60 9.07 20.25
CA ALA A 224 -17.39 9.10 19.47
C ALA A 224 -16.24 9.79 20.24
N ALA A 225 -16.52 10.88 20.93
CA ALA A 225 -15.57 11.58 21.79
C ALA A 225 -15.04 10.67 22.92
N ARG A 226 -15.91 9.91 23.59
CA ARG A 226 -15.48 8.95 24.63
C ARG A 226 -14.55 7.85 24.08
N GLU A 227 -14.73 7.44 22.84
CA GLU A 227 -13.80 6.50 22.22
C GLU A 227 -12.45 7.17 22.01
N LEU A 228 -12.42 8.37 21.44
CA LEU A 228 -11.17 9.11 21.18
C LEU A 228 -10.38 9.42 22.46
N GLN A 229 -11.06 9.65 23.59
CA GLN A 229 -10.41 9.87 24.89
C GLN A 229 -9.45 8.75 25.31
N ARG A 230 -9.60 7.53 24.76
CA ARG A 230 -8.71 6.40 25.07
C ARG A 230 -7.35 6.53 24.39
N TYR A 231 -7.22 7.42 23.43
CA TYR A 231 -5.99 7.64 22.63
C TYR A 231 -5.28 8.96 22.97
N LEU A 232 -5.93 9.85 23.73
CA LEU A 232 -5.35 11.12 24.22
C LEU A 232 -4.37 10.89 25.43
#